data_0dfc9f7b0d4ffe114f6cbdb03d1ed052
#
_entry.id   0dfc9f7b0d4ffe114f6cbdb03d1ed052
#
_cell.length_a   1.000
_cell.length_b   1.000
_cell.length_c   1.000
_cell.angle_alpha   90.00
_cell.angle_beta   90.00
_cell.angle_gamma   90.00
#
_symmetry.space_group_name_H-M   'P 1'
#
loop_
_entity.id
_entity.type
_entity.pdbx_description
1 polymer ?
#
loop_
_entity_poly.entity_id
_entity_poly.type
_entity_poly.pdbx_seq_one_letter_code
_entity_poly.pdbx_strand_id
1 'polypeptide(L)'
;MKEIVKTTDLTKRYGDLCPVNHLDLSVKEGKIYGFLGPNGAGKSTTLKMLLGLVHPTAGEIDLFGQRFTEKSRLSILRDIGSLIESPSYYGHLTAKENLKIYTTILDLPDRNIDEVLKIVRLDRQGNKKTSQVSL
;
A
#
# COMPACT_ATOMS: atom_id res chain seq x y z
N MET A 1 -16.94 -14.40 7.33
CA MET A 1 -16.00 -13.26 7.40
C MET A 1 -15.86 -12.65 6.02
N LYS A 2 -15.89 -11.34 5.97
CA LYS A 2 -15.77 -10.58 4.73
C LYS A 2 -14.36 -10.70 4.14
N GLU A 3 -14.25 -10.98 2.84
CA GLU A 3 -12.98 -10.90 2.14
C GLU A 3 -12.68 -9.45 1.78
N ILE A 4 -11.52 -8.95 2.19
CA ILE A 4 -11.10 -7.58 1.90
C ILE A 4 -10.11 -7.50 0.75
N VAL A 5 -9.35 -8.55 0.51
CA VAL A 5 -8.50 -8.70 -0.68
C VAL A 5 -8.82 -10.05 -1.30
N LYS A 6 -9.18 -10.04 -2.56
CA LYS A 6 -9.41 -11.26 -3.34
C LYS A 6 -8.80 -11.11 -4.72
N THR A 7 -8.07 -12.10 -5.16
CA THR A 7 -7.62 -12.20 -6.55
C THR A 7 -8.16 -13.49 -7.15
N THR A 8 -8.46 -13.44 -8.44
CA THR A 8 -8.95 -14.60 -9.19
C THR A 8 -8.12 -14.72 -10.46
N ASP A 9 -7.40 -15.82 -10.58
CA ASP A 9 -6.52 -16.12 -11.73
C ASP A 9 -5.54 -14.97 -12.05
N LEU A 10 -5.10 -14.22 -11.05
CA LEU A 10 -4.26 -13.05 -11.24
C LEU A 10 -2.94 -13.44 -11.88
N THR A 11 -2.64 -12.86 -13.02
CA THR A 11 -1.47 -13.21 -13.82
C THR A 11 -0.76 -11.96 -14.30
N LYS A 12 0.56 -11.96 -14.17
CA LYS A 12 1.43 -10.95 -14.78
C LYS A 12 2.54 -11.64 -15.56
N ARG A 13 2.62 -11.30 -16.82
CA ARG A 13 3.61 -11.84 -17.75
C ARG A 13 4.39 -10.71 -18.40
N TYR A 14 5.70 -10.86 -18.43
CA TYR A 14 6.62 -10.00 -19.17
C TYR A 14 7.39 -10.87 -20.18
N GLY A 15 6.93 -10.89 -21.43
CA GLY A 15 7.50 -11.79 -22.44
C GLY A 15 7.42 -13.25 -21.99
N ASP A 16 8.56 -13.89 -21.84
CA ASP A 16 8.66 -15.28 -21.39
C ASP A 16 8.65 -15.44 -19.86
N LEU A 17 8.76 -14.33 -19.12
CA LEU A 17 8.71 -14.33 -17.67
C LEU A 17 7.28 -14.18 -17.18
N CYS A 18 6.88 -15.02 -16.23
CA CYS A 18 5.58 -14.97 -15.61
C CYS A 18 5.74 -14.95 -14.07
N PRO A 19 6.07 -13.78 -13.49
CA PRO A 19 6.31 -13.68 -12.04
C PRO A 19 5.06 -13.95 -11.20
N VAL A 20 3.88 -13.74 -11.73
CA VAL A 20 2.61 -14.08 -11.08
C VAL A 20 1.77 -14.89 -12.06
N ASN A 21 1.40 -16.09 -11.67
CA ASN A 21 0.74 -17.06 -12.55
C ASN A 21 -0.48 -17.66 -11.88
N HIS A 22 -1.66 -17.26 -12.32
CA HIS A 22 -2.96 -17.75 -11.85
C HIS A 22 -3.09 -17.71 -10.31
N LEU A 23 -2.74 -16.55 -9.72
CA LEU A 23 -2.78 -16.38 -8.27
C LEU A 23 -4.21 -16.15 -7.76
N ASP A 24 -4.67 -17.07 -6.95
CA ASP A 24 -5.91 -16.94 -6.17
C ASP A 24 -5.57 -16.61 -4.72
N LEU A 25 -5.90 -15.41 -4.29
CA LEU A 25 -5.63 -14.89 -2.97
C LEU A 25 -6.95 -14.53 -2.28
N SER A 26 -7.05 -14.84 -1.01
CA SER A 26 -8.20 -14.46 -0.19
C SER A 26 -7.70 -14.01 1.18
N VAL A 27 -7.85 -12.72 1.47
CA VAL A 27 -7.53 -12.13 2.77
C VAL A 27 -8.80 -11.63 3.42
N LYS A 28 -9.07 -12.12 4.61
CA LYS A 28 -10.28 -11.77 5.37
C LYS A 28 -10.05 -10.58 6.29
N GLU A 29 -11.11 -9.84 6.55
CA GLU A 29 -11.12 -8.70 7.44
C GLU A 29 -10.57 -9.07 8.83
N GLY A 30 -9.80 -8.16 9.43
CA GLY A 30 -9.23 -8.33 10.76
C GLY A 30 -8.09 -9.34 10.86
N LYS A 31 -7.52 -9.76 9.74
CA LYS A 31 -6.42 -10.71 9.71
C LYS A 31 -5.11 -10.07 9.27
N ILE A 32 -4.02 -10.62 9.78
CA ILE A 32 -2.67 -10.37 9.26
C ILE A 32 -2.33 -11.56 8.37
N TYR A 33 -2.04 -11.28 7.12
CA TYR A 33 -1.74 -12.29 6.12
C TYR A 33 -0.27 -12.27 5.76
N GLY A 34 0.43 -13.39 5.97
CA GLY A 34 1.82 -13.56 5.58
C GLY A 34 1.93 -13.93 4.09
N PHE A 35 2.67 -13.14 3.34
CA PHE A 35 2.93 -13.39 1.93
C PHE A 35 4.43 -13.64 1.74
N LEU A 36 4.80 -14.90 1.80
CA LEU A 36 6.18 -15.35 1.87
C LEU A 36 6.64 -16.01 0.56
N GLY A 37 7.91 -15.86 0.28
CA GLY A 37 8.54 -16.49 -0.87
C GLY A 37 9.96 -15.94 -1.10
N PRO A 38 10.79 -16.62 -1.90
CA PRO A 38 12.12 -16.13 -2.24
C PRO A 38 12.05 -14.85 -3.08
N ASN A 39 13.18 -14.13 -3.16
CA ASN A 39 13.31 -12.99 -4.07
C ASN A 39 13.03 -13.43 -5.50
N GLY A 40 12.24 -12.64 -6.23
CA GLY A 40 11.83 -12.98 -7.60
C GLY A 40 10.60 -13.89 -7.69
N ALA A 41 9.97 -14.25 -6.55
CA ALA A 41 8.76 -15.08 -6.55
C ALA A 41 7.47 -14.32 -6.89
N GLY A 42 7.56 -13.05 -7.28
CA GLY A 42 6.39 -12.26 -7.68
C GLY A 42 5.68 -11.51 -6.53
N LYS A 43 6.25 -11.47 -5.33
CA LYS A 43 5.65 -10.77 -4.18
C LYS A 43 5.45 -9.29 -4.45
N SER A 44 6.51 -8.58 -4.83
CA SER A 44 6.44 -7.15 -5.13
C SER A 44 5.53 -6.85 -6.32
N THR A 45 5.57 -7.69 -7.35
CA THR A 45 4.68 -7.56 -8.52
C THR A 45 3.22 -7.69 -8.12
N THR A 46 2.90 -8.67 -7.26
CA THR A 46 1.54 -8.85 -6.74
C THR A 46 1.09 -7.62 -5.95
N LEU A 47 1.91 -7.12 -5.03
CA LEU A 47 1.59 -5.91 -4.27
C LEU A 47 1.40 -4.69 -5.18
N LYS A 48 2.24 -4.53 -6.19
CA LYS A 48 2.10 -3.45 -7.17
C LYS A 48 0.81 -3.55 -7.98
N MET A 49 0.36 -4.75 -8.31
CA MET A 49 -0.92 -4.95 -8.98
C MET A 49 -2.10 -4.60 -8.06
N LEU A 50 -2.05 -5.01 -6.78
CA LEU A 50 -3.07 -4.67 -5.80
C LEU A 50 -3.21 -3.16 -5.57
N LEU A 51 -2.15 -2.39 -5.80
CA LEU A 51 -2.13 -0.93 -5.67
C LEU A 51 -2.32 -0.19 -7.00
N GLY A 52 -2.53 -0.92 -8.09
CA GLY A 52 -2.72 -0.32 -9.40
C GLY A 52 -1.48 0.31 -10.01
N LEU A 53 -0.30 -0.01 -9.50
CA LEU A 53 0.99 0.45 -10.04
C LEU A 53 1.45 -0.38 -11.24
N VAL A 54 0.94 -1.60 -11.35
CA VAL A 54 1.19 -2.52 -12.45
C VAL A 54 -0.15 -3.10 -12.88
N HIS A 55 -0.42 -3.10 -14.17
CA HIS A 55 -1.64 -3.72 -14.69
C HIS A 55 -1.46 -5.23 -14.82
N PRO A 56 -2.43 -6.02 -14.36
CA PRO A 56 -2.45 -7.46 -14.63
C PRO A 56 -2.47 -7.76 -16.13
N THR A 57 -1.82 -8.86 -16.52
CA THR A 57 -1.98 -9.41 -17.87
C THR A 57 -3.34 -10.10 -18.01
N ALA A 58 -3.77 -10.77 -16.95
CA ALA A 58 -5.06 -11.45 -16.87
C ALA A 58 -5.50 -11.60 -15.41
N GLY A 59 -6.74 -12.00 -15.21
CA GLY A 59 -7.30 -12.18 -13.89
C GLY A 59 -7.94 -10.92 -13.33
N GLU A 60 -8.45 -11.03 -12.12
CA GLU A 60 -9.26 -10.00 -11.49
C GLU A 60 -8.82 -9.75 -10.05
N ILE A 61 -9.02 -8.51 -9.61
CA ILE A 61 -8.75 -8.06 -8.24
C ILE A 61 -10.03 -7.45 -7.68
N ASP A 62 -10.43 -7.92 -6.50
CA ASP A 62 -11.51 -7.32 -5.71
C ASP A 62 -10.93 -6.83 -4.38
N LEU A 63 -11.16 -5.57 -4.05
CA LEU A 63 -10.73 -4.94 -2.81
C LEU A 63 -11.96 -4.39 -2.09
N PHE A 64 -12.10 -4.72 -0.79
CA PHE A 64 -13.27 -4.36 0.01
C PHE A 64 -14.60 -4.76 -0.64
N GLY A 65 -14.63 -5.88 -1.36
CA GLY A 65 -15.81 -6.37 -2.06
C GLY A 65 -16.14 -5.63 -3.37
N GLN A 66 -15.25 -4.77 -3.85
CA GLN A 66 -15.42 -4.02 -5.08
C GLN A 66 -14.38 -4.43 -6.13
N ARG A 67 -14.81 -4.58 -7.38
CA ARG A 67 -13.90 -4.83 -8.48
C ARG A 67 -12.94 -3.64 -8.66
N PHE A 68 -11.64 -3.93 -8.65
CA PHE A 68 -10.58 -2.95 -8.84
C PHE A 68 -10.40 -2.67 -10.34
N THR A 69 -10.84 -1.49 -10.75
CA THR A 69 -10.79 -1.02 -12.16
C THR A 69 -10.26 0.41 -12.20
N GLU A 70 -9.99 0.92 -13.38
CA GLU A 70 -9.61 2.33 -13.54
C GLU A 70 -10.63 3.31 -12.94
N LYS A 71 -11.92 2.97 -12.98
CA LYS A 71 -13.00 3.80 -12.43
C LYS A 71 -13.05 3.77 -10.90
N SER A 72 -12.84 2.61 -10.29
CA SER A 72 -12.93 2.41 -8.83
C SER A 72 -11.63 2.65 -8.09
N ARG A 73 -10.51 2.71 -8.82
CA ARG A 73 -9.16 2.76 -8.30
C ARG A 73 -8.95 3.82 -7.22
N LEU A 74 -9.25 5.08 -7.52
CA LEU A 74 -8.98 6.18 -6.60
C LEU A 74 -9.81 6.10 -5.32
N SER A 75 -11.09 5.74 -5.44
CA SER A 75 -11.96 5.61 -4.26
C SER A 75 -11.51 4.47 -3.34
N ILE A 76 -11.08 3.36 -3.91
CA ILE A 76 -10.59 2.20 -3.14
C ILE A 76 -9.24 2.51 -2.47
N LEU A 77 -8.30 3.09 -3.21
CA LEU A 77 -6.94 3.36 -2.71
C LEU A 77 -6.89 4.40 -1.58
N ARG A 78 -7.90 5.23 -1.43
CA ARG A 78 -8.00 6.18 -0.30
C ARG A 78 -7.98 5.48 1.06
N ASP A 79 -8.48 4.27 1.13
CA ASP A 79 -8.60 3.50 2.37
C ASP A 79 -7.45 2.50 2.56
N ILE A 80 -6.41 2.57 1.71
CA ILE A 80 -5.27 1.66 1.74
C ILE A 80 -3.98 2.42 2.05
N GLY A 81 -3.30 2.02 3.12
CA GLY A 81 -1.91 2.40 3.35
C GLY A 81 -0.98 1.36 2.74
N SER A 82 0.14 1.79 2.18
CA SER A 82 1.09 0.88 1.55
C SER A 82 2.53 1.27 1.79
N LEU A 83 3.37 0.25 1.86
CA LEU A 83 4.82 0.37 1.87
C LEU A 83 5.39 -0.72 0.97
N ILE A 84 6.02 -0.33 -0.12
CA ILE A 84 6.65 -1.25 -1.07
C ILE A 84 8.14 -0.95 -1.12
N GLU A 85 8.94 -1.99 -0.84
CA GLU A 85 10.41 -1.95 -0.86
C GLU A 85 10.98 -1.01 0.22
N SER A 86 11.05 0.28 -0.04
CA SER A 86 11.57 1.27 0.91
C SER A 86 10.59 2.42 1.11
N PRO A 87 10.56 3.03 2.32
CA PRO A 87 9.71 4.19 2.55
C PRO A 87 10.13 5.37 1.69
N SER A 88 9.16 6.09 1.16
CA SER A 88 9.37 7.30 0.38
C SER A 88 8.98 8.51 1.22
N TYR A 89 9.93 9.40 1.47
CA TYR A 89 9.71 10.63 2.22
C TYR A 89 10.67 11.73 1.74
N TYR A 90 10.32 12.97 2.05
CA TYR A 90 11.17 14.12 1.74
C TYR A 90 12.08 14.40 2.94
N GLY A 91 13.36 14.03 2.82
CA GLY A 91 14.33 14.13 3.90
C GLY A 91 14.60 15.55 4.41
N HIS A 92 14.41 16.56 3.57
CA HIS A 92 14.55 17.97 3.91
C HIS A 92 13.35 18.56 4.64
N LEU A 93 12.23 17.86 4.66
CA LEU A 93 11.04 18.22 5.40
C LEU A 93 11.02 17.57 6.78
N THR A 94 10.29 18.18 7.72
CA THR A 94 10.03 17.56 9.01
C THR A 94 9.04 16.40 8.88
N ALA A 95 8.93 15.58 9.93
CA ALA A 95 7.91 14.52 9.95
C ALA A 95 6.50 15.10 9.81
N LYS A 96 6.22 16.23 10.48
CA LYS A 96 4.92 16.90 10.37
C LYS A 96 4.63 17.39 8.95
N GLU A 97 5.61 17.99 8.30
CA GLU A 97 5.49 18.48 6.92
C GLU A 97 5.28 17.31 5.93
N ASN A 98 5.98 16.19 6.11
CA ASN A 98 5.75 14.99 5.32
C ASN A 98 4.30 14.47 5.49
N LEU A 99 3.82 14.38 6.72
CA LEU A 99 2.45 13.94 7.00
C LEU A 99 1.40 14.93 6.48
N LYS A 100 1.71 16.23 6.46
CA LYS A 100 0.83 17.25 5.91
C LYS A 100 0.52 17.02 4.43
N ILE A 101 1.46 16.47 3.68
CA ILE A 101 1.24 16.09 2.28
C ILE A 101 0.10 15.08 2.19
N TYR A 102 0.11 14.05 3.05
CA TYR A 102 -0.95 13.04 3.07
C TYR A 102 -2.29 13.57 3.54
N THR A 103 -2.31 14.38 4.61
CA THR A 103 -3.58 14.97 5.08
C THR A 103 -4.19 15.90 4.03
N THR A 104 -3.37 16.60 3.27
CA THR A 104 -3.83 17.46 2.19
C THR A 104 -4.40 16.65 1.02
N ILE A 105 -3.70 15.62 0.57
CA ILE A 105 -4.15 14.77 -0.54
C ILE A 105 -5.44 14.02 -0.19
N LEU A 106 -5.53 13.51 1.05
CA LEU A 106 -6.65 12.70 1.52
C LEU A 106 -7.78 13.51 2.15
N ASP A 107 -7.62 14.83 2.23
CA ASP A 107 -8.58 15.75 2.87
C ASP A 107 -8.88 15.34 4.32
N LEU A 108 -7.83 15.12 5.11
CA LEU A 108 -7.91 14.72 6.51
C LEU A 108 -7.59 15.89 7.44
N PRO A 109 -8.17 15.90 8.66
CA PRO A 109 -7.85 16.93 9.66
C PRO A 109 -6.39 16.89 10.09
N ASP A 110 -5.79 18.07 10.29
CA ASP A 110 -4.38 18.18 10.73
C ASP A 110 -4.12 17.58 12.11
N ARG A 111 -5.14 17.47 12.97
CA ARG A 111 -5.03 16.78 14.26
C ARG A 111 -4.57 15.34 14.14
N ASN A 112 -4.84 14.70 13.00
CA ASN A 112 -4.40 13.32 12.73
C ASN A 112 -2.88 13.21 12.68
N ILE A 113 -2.17 14.28 12.33
CA ILE A 113 -0.71 14.33 12.30
C ILE A 113 -0.15 14.08 13.69
N ASP A 114 -0.64 14.80 14.69
CA ASP A 114 -0.17 14.66 16.07
C ASP A 114 -0.55 13.29 16.66
N GLU A 115 -1.72 12.78 16.34
CA GLU A 115 -2.17 11.45 16.75
C GLU A 115 -1.26 10.35 16.19
N VAL A 116 -0.95 10.41 14.91
CA VAL A 116 -0.06 9.43 14.26
C VAL A 116 1.35 9.48 14.86
N LEU A 117 1.90 10.68 15.07
CA LEU A 117 3.22 10.83 15.68
C LEU A 117 3.29 10.24 17.09
N LYS A 118 2.22 10.36 17.89
CA LYS A 118 2.13 9.72 19.19
C LYS A 118 2.13 8.19 19.08
N ILE A 119 1.33 7.65 18.17
CA ILE A 119 1.24 6.20 17.96
C ILE A 119 2.60 5.60 17.65
N VAL A 120 3.40 6.25 16.80
CA VAL A 120 4.73 5.78 16.42
C VAL A 120 5.86 6.31 17.32
N ARG A 121 5.52 7.02 18.41
CA ARG A 121 6.46 7.59 19.39
C ARG A 121 7.45 8.59 18.79
N LEU A 122 7.02 9.36 17.83
CA LEU A 122 7.79 10.46 17.21
C LEU A 122 7.23 11.84 17.55
N ASP A 123 6.33 11.94 18.50
CA ASP A 123 5.68 13.20 18.90
C ASP A 123 6.68 14.29 19.35
N ARG A 124 7.78 13.90 20.00
CA ARG A 124 8.85 14.80 20.39
C ARG A 124 9.83 15.18 19.27
N GLN A 125 9.77 14.50 18.15
CA GLN A 125 10.68 14.66 17.01
C GLN A 125 10.01 15.22 15.77
N GLY A 126 8.72 15.57 15.85
CA GLY A 126 7.91 15.99 14.71
C GLY A 126 8.43 17.22 13.98
N ASN A 127 9.22 18.08 14.65
CA ASN A 127 9.80 19.30 14.08
C ASN A 127 11.24 19.11 13.57
N LYS A 128 11.81 17.92 13.70
CA LYS A 128 13.11 17.59 13.10
C LYS A 128 12.95 17.20 11.64
N LYS A 129 13.95 17.53 10.82
CA LYS A 129 13.99 17.01 9.45
C LYS A 129 14.06 15.49 9.48
N THR A 130 13.32 14.83 8.59
CA THR A 130 13.25 13.36 8.59
C THR A 130 14.60 12.71 8.33
N SER A 131 15.49 13.36 7.59
CA SER A 131 16.87 12.92 7.42
C SER A 131 17.66 12.85 8.73
N GLN A 132 17.20 13.53 9.79
CA GLN A 132 17.85 13.59 11.12
C GLN A 132 17.17 12.68 12.14
N VAL A 133 16.07 12.03 11.78
CA VAL A 133 15.35 11.09 12.64
C VAL A 133 16.00 9.72 12.50
N SER A 134 16.49 9.17 13.60
CA SER A 134 16.98 7.78 13.63
C SER A 134 15.79 6.82 13.62
N LEU A 135 15.85 5.84 12.75
CA LEU A 135 14.90 4.72 12.71
C LEU A 135 15.41 3.59 13.59
#